data_124bf889b9e7fe5024936d4a02e9c9bb
#
_entry.id   124bf889b9e7fe5024936d4a02e9c9bb
#
_cell.length_a   1.000
_cell.length_b   1.000
_cell.length_c   1.000
_cell.angle_alpha   90.00
_cell.angle_beta   90.00
_cell.angle_gamma   90.00
#
_symmetry.space_group_name_H-M   'P 1'
#
loop_
_entity.id
_entity.type
_entity.pdbx_description
1 polymer ?
#
loop_
_entity_poly.entity_id
_entity_poly.type
_entity_poly.pdbx_seq_one_letter_code
_entity_poly.pdbx_strand_id
1 'polypeptide(L)'
;MPQNNQTLLEKTVADQWQTLPSGLTVLVRPMPGYSSTHVIYATKFGSIDRDFCLNGQTVHLPAGVAHFLEHKMFEDEDGDAFAKYAKTGANANAFTSFDRTCYLFTATQQLDESLDVLLGICLLYTSDAADDRISVD
;
A
#
# COMPACT_ATOMS: atom_id res chain seq x y z
N MET A 1 -22.39 34.64 27.68
CA MET A 1 -21.24 33.79 28.05
C MET A 1 -21.03 32.78 26.93
N PRO A 2 -20.08 32.93 26.08
CA PRO A 2 -19.78 31.90 25.08
C PRO A 2 -19.02 30.80 25.77
N GLN A 3 -19.65 29.65 25.97
CA GLN A 3 -18.98 28.44 26.43
C GLN A 3 -18.31 27.75 25.26
N ASN A 4 -17.01 27.89 25.24
CA ASN A 4 -15.96 26.91 25.03
C ASN A 4 -16.22 25.84 23.95
N ASN A 5 -16.07 26.25 22.68
CA ASN A 5 -15.90 25.32 21.56
C ASN A 5 -14.50 24.69 21.46
N GLN A 6 -13.65 24.87 22.47
CA GLN A 6 -12.29 24.35 22.48
C GLN A 6 -12.17 22.92 23.01
N THR A 7 -13.21 22.38 23.62
CA THR A 7 -13.11 21.06 24.27
C THR A 7 -13.36 19.87 23.34
N LEU A 8 -13.75 20.09 22.08
CA LEU A 8 -14.00 19.02 21.11
C LEU A 8 -12.80 18.67 20.22
N LEU A 9 -11.77 19.50 20.22
CA LEU A 9 -10.56 19.27 19.41
C LEU A 9 -9.42 18.55 20.16
N GLU A 10 -9.55 18.30 21.45
CA GLU A 10 -8.49 17.75 22.28
C GLU A 10 -8.61 16.25 22.64
N LYS A 11 -9.52 15.50 22.04
CA LYS A 11 -9.35 14.07 21.98
C LYS A 11 -8.50 13.74 20.75
N THR A 12 -7.23 14.06 20.82
CA THR A 12 -6.21 13.46 19.94
C THR A 12 -6.30 11.95 20.15
N VAL A 13 -7.03 11.27 19.30
CA VAL A 13 -7.05 9.81 19.33
C VAL A 13 -5.64 9.40 18.92
N ALA A 14 -4.97 8.71 19.82
CA ALA A 14 -3.58 8.33 19.62
C ALA A 14 -3.43 7.40 18.41
N ASP A 15 -2.32 7.54 17.69
CA ASP A 15 -1.93 6.60 16.65
C ASP A 15 -1.83 5.19 17.23
N GLN A 16 -2.39 4.23 16.50
CA GLN A 16 -2.37 2.82 16.88
C GLN A 16 -1.39 2.07 15.96
N TRP A 17 -0.39 1.44 16.56
CA TRP A 17 0.61 0.65 15.86
C TRP A 17 0.44 -0.82 16.19
N GLN A 18 0.49 -1.67 15.17
CA GLN A 18 0.47 -3.11 15.32
C GLN A 18 1.38 -3.77 14.29
N THR A 19 2.19 -4.72 14.72
CA THR A 19 2.92 -5.61 13.80
C THR A 19 2.20 -6.95 13.75
N LEU A 20 1.80 -7.36 12.56
CA LEU A 20 1.13 -8.63 12.33
C LEU A 20 2.15 -9.79 12.34
N PRO A 21 1.71 -11.05 12.53
CA PRO A 21 2.60 -12.22 12.48
C PRO A 21 3.37 -12.35 11.15
N SER A 22 2.82 -11.82 10.05
CA SER A 22 3.48 -11.74 8.74
C SER A 22 4.67 -10.78 8.68
N GLY A 23 4.87 -9.94 9.71
CA GLY A 23 5.86 -8.87 9.74
C GLY A 23 5.35 -7.53 9.19
N LEU A 24 4.11 -7.48 8.68
CA LEU A 24 3.50 -6.23 8.24
C LEU A 24 3.22 -5.32 9.44
N THR A 25 3.75 -4.11 9.40
CA THR A 25 3.42 -3.08 10.40
C THR A 25 2.26 -2.23 9.91
N VAL A 26 1.22 -2.14 10.72
CA VAL A 26 0.01 -1.37 10.45
C VAL A 26 -0.02 -0.16 11.37
N LEU A 27 -0.26 1.01 10.81
CA LEU A 27 -0.54 2.24 11.54
C LEU A 27 -1.97 2.67 11.25
N VAL A 28 -2.76 2.88 12.28
CA VAL A 28 -4.07 3.50 12.18
C VAL A 28 -4.05 4.83 12.90
N ARG A 29 -4.35 5.90 12.18
CA ARG A 29 -4.53 7.25 12.71
C ARG A 29 -5.99 7.66 12.58
N PRO A 30 -6.78 7.58 13.65
CA PRO A 30 -8.14 8.08 13.63
C PRO A 30 -8.16 9.61 13.46
N MET A 31 -8.99 10.08 12.53
CA MET A 31 -9.17 11.51 12.26
C MET A 31 -10.65 11.89 12.42
N PRO A 32 -11.12 12.19 13.64
CA PRO A 32 -12.51 12.56 13.88
C PRO A 32 -12.91 13.77 13.05
N GLY A 33 -14.12 13.73 12.47
CA GLY A 33 -14.65 14.82 11.65
C GLY A 33 -14.32 14.72 10.15
N TYR A 34 -13.48 13.77 9.73
CA TYR A 34 -13.27 13.47 8.32
C TYR A 34 -14.26 12.40 7.84
N SER A 35 -14.80 12.61 6.63
CA SER A 35 -15.73 11.67 5.99
C SER A 35 -15.06 10.67 5.07
N SER A 36 -13.75 10.83 4.83
CA SER A 36 -12.96 9.95 3.96
C SER A 36 -11.86 9.25 4.75
N THR A 37 -11.53 8.04 4.29
CA THR A 37 -10.39 7.27 4.77
C THR A 37 -9.31 7.24 3.70
N HIS A 38 -8.10 7.58 4.08
CA HIS A 38 -6.91 7.50 3.23
C HIS A 38 -6.07 6.29 3.65
N VAL A 39 -5.76 5.41 2.72
CA VAL A 39 -5.00 4.18 2.96
C VAL A 39 -3.75 4.17 2.08
N ILE A 40 -2.62 3.84 2.68
CA ILE A 40 -1.33 3.72 1.99
C ILE A 40 -0.71 2.37 2.34
N TYR A 41 -0.34 1.60 1.34
CA TYR A 41 0.55 0.45 1.46
C TYR A 41 1.91 0.82 0.90
N ALA A 42 2.96 0.68 1.71
CA ALA A 42 4.31 1.05 1.32
C ALA A 42 5.25 -0.16 1.36
N THR A 43 6.06 -0.33 0.33
CA THR A 43 7.15 -1.30 0.27
C THR A 43 8.50 -0.59 0.40
N LYS A 44 9.47 -1.21 1.04
CA LYS A 44 10.86 -0.72 1.14
C LYS A 44 11.65 -1.09 -0.12
N PHE A 45 11.13 -0.73 -1.29
CA PHE A 45 11.75 -0.94 -2.57
C PHE A 45 11.49 0.28 -3.46
N GLY A 46 12.54 0.96 -3.85
CA GLY A 46 12.48 2.19 -4.64
C GLY A 46 13.51 2.24 -5.76
N SER A 47 13.66 3.39 -6.38
CA SER A 47 14.47 3.55 -7.59
C SER A 47 15.97 3.36 -7.38
N ILE A 48 16.47 3.47 -6.15
CA ILE A 48 17.87 3.25 -5.80
C ILE A 48 18.19 1.80 -5.46
N ASP A 49 17.18 0.95 -5.21
CA ASP A 49 17.35 -0.45 -4.84
C ASP A 49 17.62 -1.32 -6.08
N ARG A 50 18.77 -1.10 -6.69
CA ARG A 50 19.18 -1.77 -7.92
C ARG A 50 20.11 -2.95 -7.70
N ASP A 51 20.84 -2.91 -6.61
CA ASP A 51 21.87 -3.92 -6.28
C ASP A 51 21.55 -4.55 -4.94
N PHE A 52 21.29 -5.84 -4.92
CA PHE A 52 21.00 -6.57 -3.69
C PHE A 52 21.47 -8.03 -3.80
N CYS A 53 21.58 -8.67 -2.65
CA CYS A 53 21.91 -10.09 -2.57
C CYS A 53 20.65 -10.90 -2.32
N LEU A 54 20.39 -11.88 -3.18
CA LEU A 54 19.29 -12.82 -3.05
C LEU A 54 19.86 -14.24 -3.09
N ASN A 55 19.63 -15.00 -2.02
CA ASN A 55 20.12 -16.39 -1.91
C ASN A 55 21.63 -16.53 -2.18
N GLY A 56 22.44 -15.57 -1.74
CA GLY A 56 23.89 -15.56 -1.95
C GLY A 56 24.34 -15.09 -3.33
N GLN A 57 23.43 -14.71 -4.20
CA GLN A 57 23.74 -14.16 -5.53
C GLN A 57 23.50 -12.66 -5.56
N THR A 58 24.43 -11.93 -6.16
CA THR A 58 24.25 -10.50 -6.42
C THR A 58 23.33 -10.31 -7.63
N VAL A 59 22.27 -9.55 -7.42
CA VAL A 59 21.29 -9.18 -8.46
C VAL A 59 21.49 -7.72 -8.80
N HIS A 60 21.61 -7.42 -10.09
CA HIS A 60 21.63 -6.06 -10.63
C HIS A 60 20.38 -5.80 -11.43
N LEU A 61 19.62 -4.79 -11.04
CA LEU A 61 18.42 -4.38 -11.76
C LEU A 61 18.71 -3.17 -12.66
N PRO A 62 18.14 -3.11 -13.87
CA PRO A 62 18.18 -1.92 -14.69
C PRO A 62 17.53 -0.72 -13.98
N ALA A 63 17.91 0.48 -14.37
CA ALA A 63 17.24 1.69 -13.89
C ALA A 63 15.75 1.68 -14.31
N GLY A 64 14.88 2.13 -13.40
CA GLY A 64 13.45 2.22 -13.67
C GLY A 64 12.63 0.95 -13.35
N VAL A 65 13.26 -0.14 -12.91
CA VAL A 65 12.54 -1.39 -12.58
C VAL A 65 11.49 -1.18 -11.50
N ALA A 66 11.79 -0.41 -10.44
CA ALA A 66 10.82 -0.15 -9.38
C ALA A 66 9.56 0.57 -9.91
N HIS A 67 9.74 1.57 -10.76
CA HIS A 67 8.64 2.29 -11.40
C HIS A 67 7.88 1.39 -12.39
N PHE A 68 8.60 0.59 -13.18
CA PHE A 68 7.98 -0.38 -14.08
C PHE A 68 7.12 -1.39 -13.31
N LEU A 69 7.63 -1.91 -12.19
CA LEU A 69 6.91 -2.83 -11.33
C LEU A 69 5.64 -2.19 -10.75
N GLU A 70 5.72 -0.92 -10.32
CA GLU A 70 4.56 -0.17 -9.87
C GLU A 70 3.43 -0.18 -10.91
N HIS A 71 3.73 0.12 -12.19
CA HIS A 71 2.75 0.04 -13.26
C HIS A 71 2.20 -1.37 -13.44
N LYS A 72 3.05 -2.38 -13.37
CA LYS A 72 2.63 -3.78 -13.53
C LYS A 72 1.73 -4.28 -12.40
N MET A 73 1.90 -3.77 -11.20
CA MET A 73 1.05 -4.13 -10.06
C MET A 73 -0.42 -3.73 -10.24
N PHE A 74 -0.71 -2.75 -11.07
CA PHE A 74 -2.08 -2.34 -11.41
C PHE A 74 -2.67 -3.13 -12.59
N GLU A 75 -1.85 -3.85 -13.36
CA GLU A 75 -2.26 -4.72 -14.44
C GLU A 75 -2.42 -6.15 -13.90
N ASP A 76 -3.65 -6.62 -13.76
CA ASP A 76 -3.96 -7.99 -13.32
C ASP A 76 -4.56 -8.79 -14.49
N GLU A 77 -4.41 -10.12 -14.47
CA GLU A 77 -5.04 -11.03 -15.43
C GLU A 77 -6.57 -10.89 -15.44
N ASP A 78 -7.17 -10.57 -14.30
CA ASP A 78 -8.61 -10.33 -14.12
C ASP A 78 -9.07 -8.91 -14.44
N GLY A 79 -8.17 -8.05 -14.92
CA GLY A 79 -8.47 -6.66 -15.30
C GLY A 79 -7.68 -5.62 -14.54
N ASP A 80 -7.81 -4.38 -14.98
CA ASP A 80 -7.16 -3.22 -14.38
C ASP A 80 -7.66 -2.97 -12.95
N ALA A 81 -6.74 -2.85 -11.99
CA ALA A 81 -7.06 -2.52 -10.61
C ALA A 81 -7.81 -1.19 -10.47
N PHE A 82 -7.56 -0.22 -11.35
CA PHE A 82 -8.34 1.02 -11.40
C PHE A 82 -9.80 0.79 -11.70
N ALA A 83 -10.13 -0.19 -12.55
CA ALA A 83 -11.52 -0.58 -12.83
C ALA A 83 -12.18 -1.20 -11.58
N LYS A 84 -11.44 -1.98 -10.78
CA LYS A 84 -11.92 -2.52 -9.51
C LYS A 84 -12.20 -1.39 -8.52
N TYR A 85 -11.30 -0.41 -8.38
CA TYR A 85 -11.52 0.77 -7.53
C TYR A 85 -12.67 1.65 -8.02
N ALA A 86 -12.87 1.79 -9.32
CA ALA A 86 -14.00 2.54 -9.86
C ALA A 86 -15.36 1.96 -9.42
N LYS A 87 -15.46 0.64 -9.23
CA LYS A 87 -16.66 -0.02 -8.70
C LYS A 87 -16.93 0.32 -7.24
N THR A 88 -15.88 0.54 -6.44
CA THR A 88 -16.02 0.92 -5.02
C THR A 88 -16.19 2.42 -4.84
N GLY A 89 -15.97 3.22 -5.88
CA GLY A 89 -15.99 4.68 -5.80
C GLY A 89 -14.73 5.27 -5.15
N ALA A 90 -13.71 4.45 -4.89
CA ALA A 90 -12.44 4.92 -4.34
C ALA A 90 -11.56 5.56 -5.43
N ASN A 91 -10.76 6.53 -5.03
CA ASN A 91 -9.74 7.14 -5.88
C ASN A 91 -8.37 6.55 -5.52
N ALA A 92 -7.78 5.82 -6.44
CA ALA A 92 -6.50 5.14 -6.26
C ALA A 92 -5.35 5.87 -6.97
N ASN A 93 -4.16 5.72 -6.42
CA ASN A 93 -2.91 6.21 -6.99
C ASN A 93 -1.73 5.37 -6.52
N ALA A 94 -0.58 5.55 -7.16
CA ALA A 94 0.69 4.99 -6.70
C ALA A 94 1.83 5.95 -7.05
N PHE A 95 2.96 5.79 -6.38
CA PHE A 95 4.19 6.49 -6.73
C PHE A 95 5.41 5.70 -6.28
N THR A 96 6.47 5.82 -7.06
CA THR A 96 7.80 5.30 -6.75
C THR A 96 8.72 6.45 -6.37
N SER A 97 9.35 6.33 -5.20
CA SER A 97 10.37 7.23 -4.70
C SER A 97 11.75 6.55 -4.73
N PHE A 98 12.77 7.18 -4.14
CA PHE A 98 14.12 6.62 -4.08
C PHE A 98 14.18 5.31 -3.29
N ASP A 99 13.55 5.26 -2.12
CA ASP A 99 13.67 4.17 -1.13
C ASP A 99 12.38 3.39 -0.92
N ARG A 100 11.30 3.73 -1.63
CA ARG A 100 9.98 3.11 -1.44
C ARG A 100 9.09 3.21 -2.66
N THR A 101 8.14 2.31 -2.74
CA THR A 101 6.98 2.40 -3.62
C THR A 101 5.72 2.38 -2.77
N CYS A 102 4.79 3.28 -3.05
CA CYS A 102 3.55 3.42 -2.31
C CYS A 102 2.36 3.20 -3.24
N TYR A 103 1.40 2.40 -2.77
CA TYR A 103 0.10 2.18 -3.39
C TYR A 103 -0.96 2.73 -2.44
N LEU A 104 -1.88 3.53 -2.92
CA LEU A 104 -2.80 4.25 -2.05
C LEU A 104 -4.18 4.42 -2.67
N PHE A 105 -5.18 4.58 -1.81
CA PHE A 105 -6.49 5.01 -2.22
C PHE A 105 -7.13 5.92 -1.16
N THR A 106 -8.12 6.67 -1.59
CA THR A 106 -9.02 7.44 -0.72
C THR A 106 -10.44 6.99 -1.00
N ALA A 107 -11.17 6.62 0.06
CA ALA A 107 -12.55 6.16 -0.03
C ALA A 107 -13.45 6.91 0.95
N THR A 108 -14.66 7.20 0.54
CA THR A 108 -15.74 7.74 1.39
C THR A 108 -16.75 6.68 1.76
N GLN A 109 -16.75 5.55 1.07
CA GLN A 109 -17.64 4.40 1.25
C GLN A 109 -16.94 3.14 0.77
N GLN A 110 -17.49 1.98 1.09
CA GLN A 110 -16.95 0.68 0.65
C GLN A 110 -15.45 0.54 0.95
N LEU A 111 -15.08 0.86 2.21
CA LEU A 111 -13.68 0.84 2.64
C LEU A 111 -13.12 -0.58 2.58
N ASP A 112 -13.88 -1.57 3.04
CA ASP A 112 -13.43 -2.98 3.12
C ASP A 112 -13.17 -3.53 1.72
N GLU A 113 -14.07 -3.29 0.75
CA GLU A 113 -13.90 -3.70 -0.63
C GLU A 113 -12.70 -3.01 -1.29
N SER A 114 -12.49 -1.73 -1.01
CA SER A 114 -11.33 -0.99 -1.52
C SER A 114 -10.02 -1.49 -0.90
N LEU A 115 -10.05 -1.85 0.38
CA LEU A 115 -8.90 -2.43 1.07
C LEU A 115 -8.57 -3.83 0.51
N ASP A 116 -9.58 -4.65 0.22
CA ASP A 116 -9.40 -5.97 -0.41
C ASP A 116 -8.73 -5.85 -1.78
N VAL A 117 -9.09 -4.83 -2.58
CA VAL A 117 -8.41 -4.55 -3.86
C VAL A 117 -6.94 -4.23 -3.63
N LEU A 118 -6.62 -3.34 -2.67
CA LEU A 118 -5.24 -2.95 -2.36
C LEU A 118 -4.40 -4.15 -1.90
N LEU A 119 -4.92 -4.91 -0.95
CA LEU A 119 -4.23 -6.08 -0.41
C LEU A 119 -4.11 -7.18 -1.47
N GLY A 120 -5.10 -7.35 -2.32
CA GLY A 120 -5.05 -8.27 -3.46
C GLY A 120 -3.89 -7.94 -4.39
N ILE A 121 -3.75 -6.69 -4.81
CA ILE A 121 -2.64 -6.22 -5.64
C ILE A 121 -1.29 -6.51 -4.96
N CYS A 122 -1.15 -6.10 -3.69
CA CYS A 122 0.14 -6.13 -2.99
C CYS A 122 0.54 -7.52 -2.51
N LEU A 123 -0.43 -8.37 -2.10
CA LEU A 123 -0.16 -9.68 -1.50
C LEU A 123 -0.16 -10.81 -2.53
N LEU A 124 -0.99 -10.77 -3.56
CA LEU A 124 -0.99 -11.80 -4.60
C LEU A 124 0.32 -11.83 -5.37
N TYR A 125 0.89 -10.67 -5.69
CA TYR A 125 2.19 -10.58 -6.35
C TYR A 125 3.34 -11.10 -5.50
N THR A 126 3.27 -10.99 -4.18
CA THR A 126 4.28 -11.57 -3.28
C THR A 126 4.16 -13.07 -3.15
N SER A 127 2.97 -13.66 -3.27
CA SER A 127 2.78 -15.11 -3.22
C SER A 127 3.28 -15.80 -4.50
N ASP A 128 2.96 -15.27 -5.67
CA ASP A 128 3.42 -15.83 -6.94
C ASP A 128 4.94 -15.71 -7.10
N ALA A 129 5.53 -14.58 -6.72
CA ALA A 129 6.98 -14.43 -6.72
C ALA A 129 7.68 -15.31 -5.68
N ALA A 130 6.99 -15.79 -4.64
CA ALA A 130 7.52 -16.74 -3.68
C ALA A 130 7.41 -18.19 -4.20
N ASP A 131 6.36 -18.53 -4.93
CA ASP A 131 6.17 -19.85 -5.54
C ASP A 131 7.17 -20.09 -6.70
N ASP A 132 7.41 -19.09 -7.54
CA ASP A 132 8.43 -19.19 -8.59
C ASP A 132 9.87 -19.31 -8.04
N ARG A 133 10.10 -18.91 -6.78
CA ARG A 133 11.40 -19.08 -6.10
C ARG A 133 11.62 -20.47 -5.52
N ILE A 134 10.56 -21.24 -5.33
CA ILE A 134 10.61 -22.62 -4.80
C ILE A 134 10.80 -23.61 -5.95
N SER A 135 10.61 -23.21 -7.19
CA SER A 135 10.70 -24.07 -8.39
C SER A 135 12.03 -23.95 -9.13
N VAL A 136 13.13 -23.57 -8.48
CA VAL A 136 14.48 -23.64 -9.06
C VAL A 136 15.29 -24.67 -8.27
N ASP A 137 15.15 -25.91 -8.64
CA ASP A 137 16.11 -26.98 -8.37
C ASP A 137 17.41 -26.74 -9.14
#